data_d76b7cfafc65b28b5a21724a1e144ac6
#
_entry.id   d76b7cfafc65b28b5a21724a1e144ac6
#
_cell.length_a   1.000
_cell.length_b   1.000
_cell.length_c   1.000
_cell.angle_alpha   90.00
_cell.angle_beta   90.00
_cell.angle_gamma   90.00
#
_symmetry.space_group_name_H-M   'P 1'
#
loop_
_entity.id
_entity.type
_entity.pdbx_description
1 polymer ?
#
loop_
_entity_poly.entity_id
_entity_poly.type
_entity_poly.pdbx_seq_one_letter_code
_entity_poly.pdbx_strand_id
1 'polypeptide(L)'
;NGIRIKHATGKVNSYIEEGYRLNLQETLKHYFGYDSLRSGQQELIDGILAGRDVLGIMPTGAGKSLCYQLPALMMEAAGRGVTIVISPLISLMVDQVKALNQAGVHAAYINSTLTEGQIRKALKYAGQGRYTLMYVTPERLGTAQFLDFAGKASLAMVTVDEAHCISQWGQDFRPSYLEIADFIDKLPVRPVVSAFTATATDIVRRDIVQNLRLESPVTIVTGFDRPNLFFKVVNRKGGRETDNSVLNYVKRHEGESGIIYCATKKNVEKVHELLVVHGISAGRYHAGLSMEERKRSQEDFTYDRLSVMVATNAFGMGIDKSNVRYVLHYNMPQSLEYYYQEAGRAGRDGEEAECVLFFSKQDIMINKRLLEHKVSSANAGIDDDELRANDQRKLNQMIRYCDCLLYTSPSPRDG
;
A
#
# COMPACT_ATOMS: atom_id res chain seq x y z
N ASN A 1 37.08 12.44 33.42
CA ASN A 1 37.64 11.08 33.46
C ASN A 1 37.05 10.28 32.31
N GLY A 2 37.83 10.24 31.23
CA GLY A 2 37.44 9.54 30.02
C GLY A 2 37.57 8.04 30.20
N ILE A 3 36.49 7.32 29.90
CA ILE A 3 36.52 5.88 29.73
C ILE A 3 36.90 5.58 28.29
N ARG A 4 38.16 5.17 28.10
CA ARG A 4 38.59 4.52 26.86
C ARG A 4 37.94 3.14 26.77
N ILE A 5 36.99 2.95 25.86
CA ILE A 5 36.51 1.61 25.53
C ILE A 5 37.56 0.96 24.62
N LYS A 6 38.33 0.03 25.22
CA LYS A 6 39.17 -0.88 24.44
C LYS A 6 38.30 -1.95 23.79
N HIS A 7 38.58 -2.20 22.54
CA HIS A 7 38.03 -3.29 21.76
C HIS A 7 38.13 -4.64 22.52
N ALA A 8 36.97 -5.14 22.95
CA ALA A 8 36.81 -6.54 23.35
C ALA A 8 35.92 -7.17 22.31
N THR A 9 36.55 -7.85 21.38
CA THR A 9 35.98 -8.53 20.22
C THR A 9 35.11 -9.72 20.65
N GLY A 10 33.95 -9.85 20.01
CA GLY A 10 33.28 -11.13 19.75
C GLY A 10 32.18 -11.56 20.75
N LYS A 11 32.37 -11.49 22.04
CA LYS A 11 31.39 -12.03 23.00
C LYS A 11 30.34 -11.02 23.50
N VAL A 12 30.66 -9.74 23.56
CA VAL A 12 29.70 -8.70 23.96
C VAL A 12 28.62 -8.48 22.90
N ASN A 13 28.98 -8.58 21.62
CA ASN A 13 28.04 -8.49 20.54
C ASN A 13 27.03 -9.65 20.51
N SER A 14 27.45 -10.88 20.85
CA SER A 14 26.53 -12.04 20.84
C SER A 14 25.46 -11.97 21.94
N TYR A 15 25.80 -11.48 23.13
CA TYR A 15 24.80 -11.30 24.21
C TYR A 15 23.87 -10.15 24.01
N ILE A 16 24.30 -9.07 23.36
CA ILE A 16 23.45 -7.96 22.96
C ILE A 16 22.54 -8.41 21.82
N GLU A 17 23.05 -9.16 20.84
CA GLU A 17 22.26 -9.73 19.74
C GLU A 17 21.23 -10.75 20.23
N GLU A 18 21.56 -11.57 21.22
CA GLU A 18 20.68 -12.60 21.77
C GLU A 18 19.56 -12.00 22.63
N GLY A 19 19.87 -11.05 23.49
CA GLY A 19 18.89 -10.29 24.28
C GLY A 19 17.97 -9.42 23.40
N TYR A 20 18.51 -8.89 22.31
CA TYR A 20 17.77 -8.17 21.28
C TYR A 20 16.78 -9.06 20.54
N ARG A 21 17.18 -10.25 20.09
CA ARG A 21 16.31 -11.22 19.38
C ARG A 21 15.18 -11.73 20.26
N LEU A 22 15.43 -12.01 21.52
CA LEU A 22 14.40 -12.39 22.49
C LEU A 22 13.35 -11.29 22.67
N ASN A 23 13.80 -10.04 22.80
CA ASN A 23 12.88 -8.90 22.96
C ASN A 23 12.07 -8.63 21.68
N LEU A 24 12.66 -8.80 20.48
CA LEU A 24 11.96 -8.66 19.20
C LEU A 24 10.84 -9.70 19.05
N GLN A 25 11.12 -10.96 19.37
CA GLN A 25 10.15 -12.04 19.23
C GLN A 25 9.00 -11.93 20.24
N GLU A 26 9.31 -11.53 21.48
CA GLU A 26 8.31 -11.22 22.50
C GLU A 26 7.43 -10.04 22.08
N THR A 27 8.00 -8.97 21.55
CA THR A 27 7.27 -7.79 21.06
C THR A 27 6.39 -8.16 19.87
N LEU A 28 6.91 -8.96 18.92
CA LEU A 28 6.16 -9.48 17.78
C LEU A 28 4.93 -10.28 18.22
N LYS A 29 5.12 -11.20 19.17
CA LYS A 29 4.04 -12.04 19.68
C LYS A 29 3.03 -11.24 20.47
N HIS A 30 3.48 -10.33 21.34
CA HIS A 30 2.63 -9.56 22.23
C HIS A 30 1.70 -8.59 21.47
N TYR A 31 2.25 -7.78 20.55
CA TYR A 31 1.48 -6.73 19.87
C TYR A 31 0.83 -7.18 18.56
N PHE A 32 1.42 -8.15 17.87
CA PHE A 32 0.96 -8.55 16.53
C PHE A 32 0.46 -10.00 16.46
N GLY A 33 0.70 -10.80 17.51
CA GLY A 33 0.22 -12.19 17.60
C GLY A 33 0.97 -13.19 16.72
N TYR A 34 2.07 -12.78 16.06
CA TYR A 34 2.86 -13.64 15.19
C TYR A 34 4.01 -14.33 15.95
N ASP A 35 4.25 -15.59 15.59
CA ASP A 35 5.35 -16.38 16.19
C ASP A 35 6.68 -16.21 15.44
N SER A 36 6.65 -15.78 14.18
CA SER A 36 7.82 -15.60 13.34
C SER A 36 7.61 -14.53 12.28
N LEU A 37 8.71 -13.95 11.83
CA LEU A 37 8.75 -13.03 10.70
C LEU A 37 8.76 -13.81 9.38
N ARG A 38 8.21 -13.21 8.33
CA ARG A 38 8.28 -13.73 6.96
C ARG A 38 9.65 -13.41 6.33
N SER A 39 9.98 -14.11 5.25
CA SER A 39 11.20 -13.84 4.47
C SER A 39 11.31 -12.37 4.07
N GLY A 40 12.49 -11.78 4.24
CA GLY A 40 12.82 -10.38 3.96
C GLY A 40 12.40 -9.38 5.04
N GLN A 41 11.52 -9.74 5.99
CA GLN A 41 11.13 -8.84 7.08
C GLN A 41 12.26 -8.70 8.11
N GLN A 42 12.93 -9.80 8.46
CA GLN A 42 14.01 -9.79 9.46
C GLN A 42 15.14 -8.85 9.05
N GLU A 43 15.61 -8.95 7.81
CA GLU A 43 16.73 -8.15 7.29
C GLU A 43 16.42 -6.65 7.28
N LEU A 44 15.17 -6.28 6.96
CA LEU A 44 14.72 -4.88 6.99
C LEU A 44 14.65 -4.36 8.44
N ILE A 45 14.08 -5.15 9.33
CA ILE A 45 13.97 -4.80 10.76
C ILE A 45 15.35 -4.66 11.39
N ASP A 46 16.24 -5.61 11.17
CA ASP A 46 17.63 -5.59 11.67
C ASP A 46 18.38 -4.37 11.12
N GLY A 47 18.18 -4.03 9.83
CA GLY A 47 18.74 -2.83 9.22
C GLY A 47 18.30 -1.54 9.94
N ILE A 48 17.00 -1.38 10.16
CA ILE A 48 16.42 -0.23 10.88
C ILE A 48 16.99 -0.12 12.29
N LEU A 49 17.01 -1.21 13.02
CA LEU A 49 17.45 -1.23 14.41
C LEU A 49 18.97 -1.01 14.56
N ALA A 50 19.74 -1.40 13.54
CA ALA A 50 21.15 -1.07 13.40
C ALA A 50 21.41 0.40 13.01
N GLY A 51 20.35 1.21 12.81
CA GLY A 51 20.48 2.62 12.41
C GLY A 51 20.76 2.85 10.94
N ARG A 52 20.48 1.86 10.07
CA ARG A 52 20.66 1.96 8.63
C ARG A 52 19.35 2.30 7.91
N ASP A 53 19.45 3.06 6.85
CA ASP A 53 18.31 3.25 5.95
C ASP A 53 17.92 1.93 5.27
N VAL A 54 16.63 1.77 4.97
CA VAL A 54 16.13 0.57 4.31
C VAL A 54 15.17 0.88 3.17
N LEU A 55 15.16 0.02 2.16
CA LEU A 55 14.17 0.01 1.08
C LEU A 55 13.55 -1.38 0.96
N GLY A 56 12.29 -1.51 1.34
CA GLY A 56 11.51 -2.74 1.23
C GLY A 56 10.56 -2.71 0.02
N ILE A 57 10.80 -3.57 -0.97
CA ILE A 57 9.88 -3.78 -2.09
C ILE A 57 9.23 -5.15 -1.88
N MET A 58 8.01 -5.12 -1.38
CA MET A 58 7.30 -6.30 -0.91
C MET A 58 5.85 -6.27 -1.41
N PRO A 59 5.29 -7.37 -1.90
CA PRO A 59 3.93 -7.41 -2.42
C PRO A 59 2.89 -7.01 -1.37
N THR A 60 1.71 -6.65 -1.83
CA THR A 60 0.56 -6.43 -0.96
C THR A 60 0.27 -7.70 -0.17
N GLY A 61 0.03 -7.57 1.14
CA GLY A 61 -0.17 -8.71 2.05
C GLY A 61 1.11 -9.36 2.57
N ALA A 62 2.30 -8.94 2.14
CA ALA A 62 3.58 -9.45 2.67
C ALA A 62 3.95 -8.90 4.06
N GLY A 63 3.13 -8.02 4.64
CA GLY A 63 3.36 -7.46 5.98
C GLY A 63 4.37 -6.31 6.02
N LYS A 64 4.38 -5.44 4.99
CA LYS A 64 5.21 -4.21 4.96
C LYS A 64 5.11 -3.37 6.23
N SER A 65 3.87 -3.17 6.72
CA SER A 65 3.63 -2.34 7.90
C SER A 65 4.36 -2.86 9.14
N LEU A 66 4.43 -4.17 9.30
CA LEU A 66 5.16 -4.80 10.41
C LEU A 66 6.66 -4.44 10.39
N CYS A 67 7.26 -4.30 9.20
CA CYS A 67 8.68 -4.01 9.05
C CYS A 67 9.09 -2.64 9.63
N TYR A 68 8.15 -1.71 9.79
CA TYR A 68 8.43 -0.43 10.44
C TYR A 68 7.71 -0.27 11.79
N GLN A 69 6.58 -0.91 12.00
CA GLN A 69 5.84 -0.83 13.27
C GLN A 69 6.56 -1.54 14.40
N LEU A 70 7.10 -2.73 14.16
CA LEU A 70 7.84 -3.49 15.15
C LEU A 70 9.15 -2.78 15.59
N PRO A 71 10.02 -2.32 14.68
CA PRO A 71 11.18 -1.54 15.11
C PRO A 71 10.80 -0.20 15.75
N ALA A 72 9.71 0.45 15.37
CA ALA A 72 9.24 1.66 16.04
C ALA A 72 8.96 1.44 17.53
N LEU A 73 8.29 0.32 17.87
CA LEU A 73 8.06 -0.08 19.28
C LEU A 73 9.37 -0.29 20.04
N MET A 74 10.31 -0.99 19.42
CA MET A 74 11.61 -1.27 20.05
C MET A 74 12.46 -0.01 20.22
N MET A 75 12.43 0.90 19.25
CA MET A 75 13.14 2.18 19.32
C MET A 75 12.53 3.10 20.38
N GLU A 76 11.20 3.14 20.49
CA GLU A 76 10.50 3.91 21.54
C GLU A 76 10.83 3.35 22.93
N ALA A 77 10.77 2.03 23.12
CA ALA A 77 11.17 1.39 24.37
C ALA A 77 12.65 1.66 24.76
N ALA A 78 13.52 1.87 23.76
CA ALA A 78 14.90 2.29 23.94
C ALA A 78 15.08 3.82 24.15
N GLY A 79 13.98 4.59 24.21
CA GLY A 79 14.01 6.04 24.41
C GLY A 79 14.47 6.84 23.19
N ARG A 80 14.46 6.27 21.97
CA ARG A 80 14.91 6.95 20.75
C ARG A 80 13.91 7.97 20.23
N GLY A 81 12.64 7.95 20.68
CA GLY A 81 11.63 8.92 20.32
C GLY A 81 10.53 8.37 19.41
N VAL A 82 9.77 9.26 18.79
CA VAL A 82 8.61 8.92 17.96
C VAL A 82 9.01 8.57 16.53
N THR A 83 8.28 7.63 15.92
CA THR A 83 8.40 7.30 14.50
C THR A 83 7.34 8.06 13.70
N ILE A 84 7.76 8.79 12.66
CA ILE A 84 6.87 9.44 11.71
C ILE A 84 6.65 8.50 10.52
N VAL A 85 5.39 8.21 10.20
CA VAL A 85 5.00 7.40 9.02
C VAL A 85 4.31 8.30 8.01
N ILE A 86 4.95 8.54 6.89
CA ILE A 86 4.41 9.34 5.80
C ILE A 86 3.63 8.40 4.87
N SER A 87 2.33 8.66 4.73
CA SER A 87 1.45 7.85 3.88
C SER A 87 0.51 8.76 3.07
N PRO A 88 0.20 8.41 1.81
CA PRO A 88 -0.65 9.24 0.95
C PRO A 88 -2.14 9.03 1.19
N LEU A 89 -2.52 8.08 2.05
CA LEU A 89 -3.86 7.53 2.13
C LEU A 89 -4.49 7.71 3.49
N ILE A 90 -5.43 8.65 3.57
CA ILE A 90 -6.12 9.01 4.82
C ILE A 90 -6.86 7.81 5.42
N SER A 91 -7.57 7.03 4.61
CA SER A 91 -8.31 5.85 5.10
C SER A 91 -7.37 4.80 5.70
N LEU A 92 -6.26 4.49 5.02
CA LEU A 92 -5.27 3.55 5.53
C LEU A 92 -4.65 4.01 6.85
N MET A 93 -4.31 5.32 6.95
CA MET A 93 -3.79 5.88 8.20
C MET A 93 -4.76 5.68 9.38
N VAL A 94 -6.05 5.95 9.15
CA VAL A 94 -7.09 5.79 10.18
C VAL A 94 -7.21 4.33 10.61
N ASP A 95 -7.23 3.40 9.65
CA ASP A 95 -7.35 1.97 9.92
C ASP A 95 -6.10 1.43 10.63
N GLN A 96 -4.90 1.81 10.20
CA GLN A 96 -3.64 1.42 10.85
C GLN A 96 -3.55 1.95 12.28
N VAL A 97 -3.87 3.23 12.50
CA VAL A 97 -3.84 3.83 13.84
C VAL A 97 -4.89 3.18 14.75
N LYS A 98 -6.08 2.87 14.23
CA LYS A 98 -7.12 2.16 15.00
C LYS A 98 -6.64 0.76 15.41
N ALA A 99 -6.07 -0.01 14.50
CA ALA A 99 -5.54 -1.35 14.75
C ALA A 99 -4.40 -1.31 15.78
N LEU A 100 -3.45 -0.38 15.65
CA LEU A 100 -2.35 -0.21 16.60
C LEU A 100 -2.86 0.14 18.00
N ASN A 101 -3.79 1.09 18.12
CA ASN A 101 -4.35 1.45 19.43
C ASN A 101 -5.15 0.29 20.06
N GLN A 102 -5.82 -0.53 19.27
CA GLN A 102 -6.49 -1.75 19.76
C GLN A 102 -5.48 -2.81 20.24
N ALA A 103 -4.32 -2.87 19.62
CA ALA A 103 -3.22 -3.74 20.06
C ALA A 103 -2.42 -3.17 21.27
N GLY A 104 -2.81 -2.00 21.79
CA GLY A 104 -2.14 -1.35 22.90
C GLY A 104 -0.94 -0.46 22.52
N VAL A 105 -0.71 -0.22 21.23
CA VAL A 105 0.33 0.67 20.73
C VAL A 105 -0.22 2.08 20.58
N HIS A 106 0.38 3.07 21.23
CA HIS A 106 -0.07 4.45 21.13
C HIS A 106 0.30 5.08 19.80
N ALA A 107 -0.67 5.18 18.90
CA ALA A 107 -0.50 5.80 17.59
C ALA A 107 -1.50 6.95 17.36
N ALA A 108 -1.09 7.92 16.55
CA ALA A 108 -1.92 9.03 16.13
C ALA A 108 -1.77 9.27 14.62
N TYR A 109 -2.67 10.09 14.05
CA TYR A 109 -2.53 10.57 12.67
C TYR A 109 -2.77 12.07 12.57
N ILE A 110 -2.16 12.70 11.57
CA ILE A 110 -2.38 14.08 11.17
C ILE A 110 -2.65 14.13 9.68
N ASN A 111 -3.85 14.55 9.30
CA ASN A 111 -4.26 14.66 7.90
C ASN A 111 -5.21 15.86 7.70
N SER A 112 -5.77 16.01 6.50
CA SER A 112 -6.66 17.14 6.15
C SER A 112 -8.06 17.07 6.78
N THR A 113 -8.44 15.95 7.40
CA THR A 113 -9.76 15.81 8.04
C THR A 113 -9.80 16.35 9.46
N LEU A 114 -8.63 16.60 10.06
CA LEU A 114 -8.52 17.13 11.42
C LEU A 114 -8.62 18.66 11.46
N THR A 115 -9.27 19.17 12.50
CA THR A 115 -9.27 20.61 12.81
C THR A 115 -7.89 21.04 13.35
N GLU A 116 -7.59 22.35 13.23
CA GLU A 116 -6.34 22.93 13.74
C GLU A 116 -6.15 22.68 15.26
N GLY A 117 -7.24 22.65 16.03
CA GLY A 117 -7.20 22.33 17.45
C GLY A 117 -6.80 20.89 17.72
N GLN A 118 -7.30 19.95 16.92
CA GLN A 118 -6.94 18.53 17.01
C GLN A 118 -5.49 18.30 16.60
N ILE A 119 -5.01 18.97 15.56
CA ILE A 119 -3.61 18.90 15.11
C ILE A 119 -2.68 19.40 16.21
N ARG A 120 -2.92 20.58 16.78
CA ARG A 120 -2.12 21.12 17.89
C ARG A 120 -2.09 20.19 19.09
N LYS A 121 -3.21 19.58 19.45
CA LYS A 121 -3.28 18.60 20.54
C LYS A 121 -2.45 17.35 20.25
N ALA A 122 -2.54 16.80 19.03
CA ALA A 122 -1.76 15.64 18.61
C ALA A 122 -0.24 15.92 18.65
N LEU A 123 0.20 17.05 18.09
CA LEU A 123 1.60 17.46 18.10
C LEU A 123 2.13 17.70 19.53
N LYS A 124 1.32 18.34 20.40
CA LYS A 124 1.68 18.51 21.83
C LYS A 124 1.89 17.16 22.51
N TYR A 125 1.02 16.19 22.29
CA TYR A 125 1.13 14.87 22.91
C TYR A 125 2.31 14.08 22.33
N ALA A 126 2.60 14.19 21.03
CA ALA A 126 3.79 13.61 20.44
C ALA A 126 5.07 14.18 21.01
N GLY A 127 5.16 15.51 21.21
CA GLY A 127 6.29 16.18 21.88
C GLY A 127 6.47 15.79 23.37
N GLN A 128 5.41 15.22 23.98
CA GLN A 128 5.47 14.66 25.35
C GLN A 128 5.83 13.15 25.36
N GLY A 129 6.15 12.55 24.21
CA GLY A 129 6.47 11.13 24.11
C GLY A 129 5.27 10.19 24.32
N ARG A 130 4.03 10.68 24.04
CA ARG A 130 2.82 9.87 24.24
C ARG A 130 2.48 8.94 23.07
N TYR A 131 3.20 9.07 21.96
CA TYR A 131 2.96 8.25 20.79
C TYR A 131 4.23 7.57 20.32
N THR A 132 4.14 6.30 20.05
CA THR A 132 5.19 5.50 19.40
C THR A 132 5.25 5.80 17.90
N LEU A 133 4.07 5.89 17.26
CA LEU A 133 3.96 6.17 15.82
C LEU A 133 3.01 7.34 15.57
N MET A 134 3.40 8.20 14.62
CA MET A 134 2.53 9.26 14.10
C MET A 134 2.46 9.18 12.58
N TYR A 135 1.28 8.88 12.06
CA TYR A 135 1.01 8.88 10.63
C TYR A 135 0.72 10.29 10.15
N VAL A 136 1.29 10.69 9.03
CA VAL A 136 1.15 12.05 8.49
C VAL A 136 1.06 12.03 6.97
N THR A 137 0.21 12.89 6.40
CA THR A 137 0.22 13.09 4.94
C THR A 137 1.40 13.97 4.53
N PRO A 138 2.02 13.74 3.35
CA PRO A 138 3.21 14.47 2.95
C PRO A 138 3.01 15.99 2.94
N GLU A 139 1.81 16.49 2.59
CA GLU A 139 1.49 17.93 2.55
C GLU A 139 1.58 18.61 3.92
N ARG A 140 1.57 17.84 5.00
CA ARG A 140 1.67 18.40 6.36
C ARG A 140 3.10 18.62 6.83
N LEU A 141 4.08 17.97 6.21
CA LEU A 141 5.50 18.06 6.59
C LEU A 141 6.04 19.50 6.50
N GLY A 142 5.62 20.26 5.50
CA GLY A 142 6.04 21.64 5.28
C GLY A 142 5.32 22.68 6.14
N THR A 143 4.31 22.30 6.96
CA THR A 143 3.58 23.27 7.77
C THR A 143 4.42 23.77 8.95
N ALA A 144 4.32 25.07 9.28
CA ALA A 144 5.10 25.67 10.36
C ALA A 144 4.94 24.95 11.71
N GLN A 145 3.72 24.49 12.01
CA GLN A 145 3.44 23.75 13.25
C GLN A 145 4.14 22.40 13.29
N PHE A 146 4.18 21.67 12.16
CA PHE A 146 4.82 20.37 12.09
C PHE A 146 6.34 20.50 12.12
N LEU A 147 6.89 21.49 11.44
CA LEU A 147 8.33 21.79 11.45
C LEU A 147 8.81 22.21 12.85
N ASP A 148 8.04 23.03 13.57
CA ASP A 148 8.35 23.41 14.96
C ASP A 148 8.35 22.18 15.90
N PHE A 149 7.36 21.29 15.75
CA PHE A 149 7.32 20.04 16.48
C PHE A 149 8.53 19.15 16.15
N ALA A 150 8.79 18.91 14.88
CA ALA A 150 9.86 18.02 14.41
C ALA A 150 11.26 18.54 14.79
N GLY A 151 11.44 19.85 14.83
CA GLY A 151 12.68 20.48 15.28
C GLY A 151 12.96 20.36 16.79
N LYS A 152 11.95 20.03 17.61
CA LYS A 152 12.06 19.88 19.07
C LYS A 152 11.93 18.46 19.55
N ALA A 153 11.25 17.60 18.79
CA ALA A 153 11.00 16.22 19.16
C ALA A 153 12.19 15.33 18.80
N SER A 154 12.41 14.28 19.61
CA SER A 154 13.30 13.19 19.21
C SER A 154 12.57 12.31 18.21
N LEU A 155 13.06 12.26 16.97
CA LEU A 155 12.52 11.41 15.91
C LEU A 155 13.41 10.17 15.75
N ALA A 156 12.87 9.00 16.05
CA ALA A 156 13.58 7.74 15.93
C ALA A 156 13.77 7.30 14.49
N MET A 157 12.70 7.44 13.70
CA MET A 157 12.64 6.99 12.31
C MET A 157 11.62 7.82 11.51
N VAL A 158 11.90 8.00 10.23
CA VAL A 158 10.94 8.46 9.23
C VAL A 158 10.69 7.33 8.25
N THR A 159 9.45 6.85 8.21
CA THR A 159 9.00 5.81 7.29
C THR A 159 8.21 6.43 6.13
N VAL A 160 8.54 6.06 4.90
CA VAL A 160 7.82 6.48 3.70
C VAL A 160 7.05 5.27 3.16
N ASP A 161 5.76 5.24 3.42
CA ASP A 161 4.87 4.22 2.87
C ASP A 161 4.44 4.61 1.45
N GLU A 162 4.14 3.61 0.61
CA GLU A 162 3.88 3.77 -0.83
C GLU A 162 4.96 4.64 -1.53
N ALA A 163 6.24 4.36 -1.22
CA ALA A 163 7.37 5.15 -1.67
C ALA A 163 7.47 5.32 -3.20
N HIS A 164 6.79 4.45 -3.98
CA HIS A 164 6.70 4.61 -5.44
C HIS A 164 6.03 5.93 -5.86
N CYS A 165 5.27 6.58 -4.97
CA CYS A 165 4.66 7.89 -5.21
C CYS A 165 5.68 9.02 -5.43
N ILE A 166 6.96 8.82 -5.08
CA ILE A 166 8.02 9.82 -5.30
C ILE A 166 8.52 9.83 -6.74
N SER A 167 8.32 8.74 -7.48
CA SER A 167 8.80 8.59 -8.85
C SER A 167 7.72 8.95 -9.85
N GLN A 168 8.07 9.79 -10.81
CA GLN A 168 7.19 10.13 -11.93
C GLN A 168 6.93 8.92 -12.86
N TRP A 169 7.84 7.97 -12.83
CA TRP A 169 7.71 6.67 -13.52
C TRP A 169 6.88 5.68 -12.71
N GLY A 170 6.54 6.05 -11.47
CA GLY A 170 5.70 5.27 -10.58
C GLY A 170 4.25 5.18 -11.07
N GLN A 171 3.46 4.51 -10.27
CA GLN A 171 2.05 4.25 -10.59
C GLN A 171 1.13 5.43 -10.22
N ASP A 172 1.45 6.12 -9.12
CA ASP A 172 0.66 7.21 -8.53
C ASP A 172 1.61 8.32 -8.04
N PHE A 173 2.25 9.02 -8.99
CA PHE A 173 3.17 10.11 -8.68
C PHE A 173 2.46 11.22 -7.90
N ARG A 174 3.10 11.68 -6.82
CA ARG A 174 2.63 12.77 -5.98
C ARG A 174 3.75 13.79 -5.76
N PRO A 175 3.61 15.03 -6.28
CA PRO A 175 4.63 16.06 -6.12
C PRO A 175 5.04 16.31 -4.65
N SER A 176 4.09 16.19 -3.70
CA SER A 176 4.36 16.36 -2.26
C SER A 176 5.35 15.35 -1.68
N TYR A 177 5.57 14.20 -2.34
CA TYR A 177 6.59 13.23 -1.94
C TYR A 177 8.02 13.72 -2.20
N LEU A 178 8.22 14.61 -3.17
CA LEU A 178 9.54 15.21 -3.44
C LEU A 178 10.01 16.12 -2.29
N GLU A 179 9.09 16.62 -1.47
CA GLU A 179 9.40 17.49 -0.34
C GLU A 179 9.88 16.72 0.91
N ILE A 180 9.79 15.38 0.90
CA ILE A 180 10.13 14.53 2.06
C ILE A 180 11.61 14.63 2.41
N ALA A 181 12.49 14.57 1.42
CA ALA A 181 13.93 14.67 1.65
C ALA A 181 14.32 16.04 2.23
N ASP A 182 13.73 17.12 1.72
CA ASP A 182 13.97 18.48 2.23
C ASP A 182 13.44 18.66 3.66
N PHE A 183 12.38 17.95 4.03
CA PHE A 183 11.90 17.88 5.41
C PHE A 183 12.94 17.17 6.29
N ILE A 184 13.45 16.01 5.87
CA ILE A 184 14.44 15.22 6.63
C ILE A 184 15.72 16.04 6.84
N ASP A 185 16.19 16.77 5.83
CA ASP A 185 17.41 17.60 5.90
C ASP A 185 17.27 18.80 6.86
N LYS A 186 16.04 19.24 7.15
CA LYS A 186 15.77 20.31 8.13
C LYS A 186 15.77 19.82 9.59
N LEU A 187 15.83 18.53 9.82
CA LEU A 187 15.81 17.98 11.18
C LEU A 187 17.15 18.18 11.88
N PRO A 188 17.16 18.48 13.19
CA PRO A 188 18.42 18.67 13.95
C PRO A 188 19.33 17.45 13.95
N VAL A 189 18.73 16.26 13.92
CA VAL A 189 19.41 14.97 13.83
C VAL A 189 18.69 14.16 12.77
N ARG A 190 19.43 13.64 11.80
CA ARG A 190 18.85 12.78 10.76
C ARG A 190 18.39 11.45 11.37
N PRO A 191 17.11 11.11 11.32
CA PRO A 191 16.61 9.82 11.76
C PRO A 191 16.94 8.72 10.76
N VAL A 192 16.72 7.46 11.13
CA VAL A 192 16.69 6.36 10.16
C VAL A 192 15.55 6.59 9.16
N VAL A 193 15.83 6.43 7.88
CA VAL A 193 14.83 6.55 6.82
C VAL A 193 14.49 5.17 6.28
N SER A 194 13.22 4.80 6.34
CA SER A 194 12.72 3.54 5.80
C SER A 194 11.67 3.79 4.72
N ALA A 195 11.83 3.15 3.58
CA ALA A 195 10.94 3.31 2.44
C ALA A 195 10.30 1.96 2.06
N PHE A 196 8.99 1.94 1.86
CA PHE A 196 8.26 0.73 1.53
C PHE A 196 7.33 0.93 0.34
N THR A 197 7.28 -0.07 -0.54
CA THR A 197 6.32 -0.09 -1.65
C THR A 197 5.96 -1.52 -2.04
N ALA A 198 4.80 -1.70 -2.67
CA ALA A 198 4.40 -3.01 -3.19
C ALA A 198 5.09 -3.35 -4.51
N THR A 199 5.32 -2.36 -5.35
CA THR A 199 5.86 -2.53 -6.71
C THR A 199 6.86 -1.43 -7.00
N ALA A 200 8.00 -1.78 -7.58
CA ALA A 200 8.95 -0.82 -8.14
C ALA A 200 9.76 -1.47 -9.25
N THR A 201 9.74 -0.86 -10.42
CA THR A 201 10.71 -1.16 -11.49
C THR A 201 12.10 -0.68 -11.08
N ASP A 202 13.14 -1.08 -11.81
CA ASP A 202 14.52 -0.63 -11.52
C ASP A 202 14.67 0.90 -11.60
N ILE A 203 13.89 1.55 -12.46
CA ILE A 203 13.89 3.03 -12.56
C ILE A 203 13.26 3.61 -11.30
N VAL A 204 12.06 3.15 -10.91
CA VAL A 204 11.37 3.61 -9.71
C VAL A 204 12.19 3.37 -8.45
N ARG A 205 12.89 2.21 -8.37
CA ARG A 205 13.79 1.90 -7.24
C ARG A 205 14.94 2.91 -7.12
N ARG A 206 15.57 3.26 -8.25
CA ARG A 206 16.64 4.29 -8.27
C ARG A 206 16.11 5.65 -7.86
N ASP A 207 14.94 6.04 -8.36
CA ASP A 207 14.29 7.30 -8.01
C ASP A 207 13.98 7.39 -6.52
N ILE A 208 13.47 6.30 -5.92
CA ILE A 208 13.21 6.25 -4.48
C ILE A 208 14.50 6.52 -3.70
N VAL A 209 15.58 5.80 -4.01
CA VAL A 209 16.86 5.97 -3.32
C VAL A 209 17.42 7.39 -3.49
N GLN A 210 17.35 7.93 -4.71
CA GLN A 210 17.90 9.24 -5.03
C GLN A 210 17.06 10.38 -4.44
N ASN A 211 15.75 10.37 -4.66
CA ASN A 211 14.87 11.47 -4.24
C ASN A 211 14.61 11.48 -2.72
N LEU A 212 14.66 10.33 -2.03
CA LEU A 212 14.64 10.29 -0.56
C LEU A 212 16.04 10.46 0.06
N ARG A 213 17.10 10.56 -0.75
CA ARG A 213 18.49 10.66 -0.29
C ARG A 213 18.85 9.56 0.72
N LEU A 214 18.46 8.29 0.39
CA LEU A 214 18.76 7.15 1.27
C LEU A 214 20.25 6.86 1.31
N GLU A 215 20.80 6.71 2.50
CA GLU A 215 22.24 6.49 2.72
C GLU A 215 22.56 4.99 2.78
N SER A 216 23.13 4.46 1.67
CA SER A 216 23.52 3.05 1.54
C SER A 216 22.46 2.06 2.10
N PRO A 217 21.22 2.13 1.62
CA PRO A 217 20.11 1.42 2.23
C PRO A 217 20.26 -0.10 2.13
N VAL A 218 19.81 -0.81 3.15
CA VAL A 218 19.51 -2.24 3.02
C VAL A 218 18.31 -2.37 2.09
N THR A 219 18.52 -2.94 0.92
CA THR A 219 17.44 -3.10 -0.07
C THR A 219 17.01 -4.54 -0.14
N ILE A 220 15.75 -4.81 0.16
CA ILE A 220 15.14 -6.13 0.05
C ILE A 220 14.01 -6.07 -0.96
N VAL A 221 14.10 -6.94 -1.95
CA VAL A 221 13.03 -7.19 -2.92
C VAL A 221 12.56 -8.61 -2.68
N THR A 222 11.41 -8.76 -2.06
CA THR A 222 10.79 -10.10 -1.95
C THR A 222 10.12 -10.43 -3.27
N GLY A 223 10.09 -11.70 -3.63
CA GLY A 223 9.44 -12.15 -4.85
C GLY A 223 7.99 -11.68 -4.95
N PHE A 224 7.53 -11.49 -6.18
CA PHE A 224 6.12 -11.14 -6.46
C PHE A 224 5.21 -12.38 -6.48
N ASP A 225 5.76 -13.55 -6.18
CA ASP A 225 5.00 -14.78 -6.21
C ASP A 225 3.98 -14.85 -5.07
N ARG A 226 2.77 -15.18 -5.44
CA ARG A 226 1.63 -15.40 -4.55
C ARG A 226 1.01 -16.75 -4.91
N PRO A 227 1.59 -17.86 -4.41
CA PRO A 227 1.21 -19.22 -4.83
C PRO A 227 -0.26 -19.57 -4.53
N ASN A 228 -0.89 -18.84 -3.60
CA ASN A 228 -2.29 -18.98 -3.26
C ASN A 228 -3.25 -18.21 -4.20
N LEU A 229 -2.73 -17.46 -5.19
CA LEU A 229 -3.57 -16.74 -6.14
C LEU A 229 -3.59 -17.45 -7.50
N PHE A 230 -4.79 -17.77 -7.97
CA PHE A 230 -4.99 -18.33 -9.29
C PHE A 230 -5.40 -17.24 -10.28
N PHE A 231 -4.58 -16.98 -11.31
CA PHE A 231 -4.81 -15.96 -12.32
C PHE A 231 -5.41 -16.53 -13.59
N LYS A 232 -6.50 -15.94 -14.06
CA LYS A 232 -7.19 -16.36 -15.27
C LYS A 232 -7.59 -15.16 -16.12
N VAL A 233 -7.38 -15.24 -17.44
CA VAL A 233 -7.90 -14.27 -18.40
C VAL A 233 -9.00 -14.94 -19.22
N VAL A 234 -10.14 -14.25 -19.35
CA VAL A 234 -11.33 -14.74 -20.09
C VAL A 234 -11.65 -13.75 -21.21
N ASN A 235 -11.83 -14.26 -22.41
CA ASN A 235 -12.21 -13.42 -23.54
C ASN A 235 -13.66 -12.91 -23.38
N ARG A 236 -13.82 -11.58 -23.39
CA ARG A 236 -15.11 -10.91 -23.27
C ARG A 236 -15.76 -10.76 -24.65
N LYS A 237 -16.83 -11.50 -24.92
CA LYS A 237 -17.50 -11.54 -26.23
C LYS A 237 -18.55 -10.44 -26.46
N GLY A 238 -19.01 -9.77 -25.40
CA GLY A 238 -19.99 -8.68 -25.48
C GLY A 238 -20.49 -8.25 -24.10
N GLY A 239 -21.12 -7.07 -24.02
CA GLY A 239 -21.53 -6.50 -22.72
C GLY A 239 -22.49 -7.39 -21.94
N ARG A 240 -23.56 -7.90 -22.57
CA ARG A 240 -24.57 -8.75 -21.92
C ARG A 240 -24.00 -10.12 -21.51
N GLU A 241 -23.13 -10.71 -22.33
CA GLU A 241 -22.52 -12.01 -22.04
C GLU A 241 -21.53 -11.88 -20.87
N THR A 242 -20.79 -10.78 -20.80
CA THR A 242 -19.91 -10.49 -19.67
C THR A 242 -20.70 -10.27 -18.38
N ASP A 243 -21.80 -9.53 -18.44
CA ASP A 243 -22.69 -9.30 -17.30
C ASP A 243 -23.20 -10.64 -16.72
N ASN A 244 -23.66 -11.53 -17.61
CA ASN A 244 -24.10 -12.87 -17.23
C ASN A 244 -22.93 -13.71 -16.65
N SER A 245 -21.74 -13.60 -17.23
CA SER A 245 -20.55 -14.32 -16.74
C SER A 245 -20.16 -13.87 -15.33
N VAL A 246 -20.15 -12.56 -15.09
CA VAL A 246 -19.89 -11.98 -13.76
C VAL A 246 -20.96 -12.41 -12.76
N LEU A 247 -22.24 -12.29 -13.12
CA LEU A 247 -23.36 -12.71 -12.27
C LEU A 247 -23.26 -14.18 -11.90
N ASN A 248 -23.04 -15.06 -12.88
CA ASN A 248 -22.93 -16.50 -12.68
C ASN A 248 -21.69 -16.86 -11.84
N TYR A 249 -20.59 -16.10 -12.00
CA TYR A 249 -19.40 -16.28 -11.19
C TYR A 249 -19.69 -15.96 -9.73
N VAL A 250 -20.25 -14.79 -9.44
CA VAL A 250 -20.60 -14.36 -8.07
C VAL A 250 -21.61 -15.31 -7.42
N LYS A 251 -22.60 -15.80 -8.17
CA LYS A 251 -23.57 -16.79 -7.64
C LYS A 251 -22.91 -18.11 -7.26
N ARG A 252 -21.89 -18.56 -7.98
CA ARG A 252 -21.15 -19.80 -7.64
C ARG A 252 -20.28 -19.65 -6.41
N HIS A 253 -19.90 -18.40 -6.07
CA HIS A 253 -19.11 -18.01 -4.90
C HIS A 253 -19.99 -17.35 -3.83
N GLU A 254 -21.24 -17.83 -3.69
CA GLU A 254 -22.16 -17.35 -2.65
C GLU A 254 -21.59 -17.60 -1.26
N GLY A 255 -21.65 -16.59 -0.39
CA GLY A 255 -21.05 -16.63 0.94
C GLY A 255 -19.57 -16.23 1.00
N GLU A 256 -18.93 -16.00 -0.13
CA GLU A 256 -17.56 -15.54 -0.21
C GLU A 256 -17.46 -14.03 -0.45
N SER A 257 -16.41 -13.41 0.08
CA SER A 257 -16.14 -11.99 -0.16
C SER A 257 -15.38 -11.78 -1.45
N GLY A 258 -15.84 -10.84 -2.29
CA GLY A 258 -15.20 -10.54 -3.56
C GLY A 258 -15.16 -9.06 -3.94
N ILE A 259 -14.22 -8.71 -4.82
CA ILE A 259 -14.10 -7.36 -5.37
C ILE A 259 -14.21 -7.43 -6.90
N ILE A 260 -14.97 -6.50 -7.49
CA ILE A 260 -15.11 -6.38 -8.95
C ILE A 260 -14.61 -5.00 -9.37
N TYR A 261 -13.48 -4.97 -10.08
CA TYR A 261 -12.89 -3.73 -10.61
C TYR A 261 -13.44 -3.39 -11.99
N CYS A 262 -13.87 -2.13 -12.13
CA CYS A 262 -14.37 -1.56 -13.39
C CYS A 262 -13.56 -0.33 -13.78
N ALA A 263 -13.31 -0.15 -15.08
CA ALA A 263 -12.55 0.99 -15.58
C ALA A 263 -13.28 2.33 -15.44
N THR A 264 -14.62 2.34 -15.38
CA THR A 264 -15.42 3.56 -15.37
C THR A 264 -16.51 3.53 -14.31
N LYS A 265 -16.89 4.72 -13.80
CA LYS A 265 -18.04 4.90 -12.89
C LYS A 265 -19.32 4.27 -13.44
N LYS A 266 -19.57 4.45 -14.75
CA LYS A 266 -20.74 3.89 -15.43
C LYS A 266 -20.78 2.36 -15.35
N ASN A 267 -19.64 1.70 -15.49
CA ASN A 267 -19.58 0.24 -15.38
C ASN A 267 -19.76 -0.20 -13.92
N VAL A 268 -19.26 0.56 -12.93
CA VAL A 268 -19.50 0.28 -11.51
C VAL A 268 -20.99 0.30 -11.21
N GLU A 269 -21.70 1.37 -11.61
CA GLU A 269 -23.14 1.49 -11.38
C GLU A 269 -23.92 0.36 -12.04
N LYS A 270 -23.61 0.06 -13.30
CA LYS A 270 -24.24 -1.01 -14.07
C LYS A 270 -24.07 -2.39 -13.41
N VAL A 271 -22.84 -2.75 -13.03
CA VAL A 271 -22.55 -4.05 -12.42
C VAL A 271 -23.14 -4.14 -11.03
N HIS A 272 -23.07 -3.08 -10.24
CA HIS A 272 -23.69 -3.00 -8.92
C HIS A 272 -25.22 -3.22 -9.03
N GLU A 273 -25.91 -2.50 -9.90
CA GLU A 273 -27.36 -2.65 -10.13
C GLU A 273 -27.70 -4.09 -10.54
N LEU A 274 -26.92 -4.67 -11.45
CA LEU A 274 -27.08 -6.06 -11.88
C LEU A 274 -27.04 -7.03 -10.68
N LEU A 275 -26.09 -6.87 -9.78
CA LEU A 275 -25.95 -7.76 -8.62
C LEU A 275 -27.10 -7.57 -7.64
N VAL A 276 -27.46 -6.33 -7.32
CA VAL A 276 -28.54 -5.99 -6.39
C VAL A 276 -29.90 -6.51 -6.86
N VAL A 277 -30.23 -6.32 -8.13
CA VAL A 277 -31.48 -6.83 -8.73
C VAL A 277 -31.58 -8.36 -8.64
N HIS A 278 -30.44 -9.06 -8.61
CA HIS A 278 -30.40 -10.52 -8.45
C HIS A 278 -30.23 -10.97 -6.97
N GLY A 279 -30.45 -10.07 -6.01
CA GLY A 279 -30.46 -10.40 -4.58
C GLY A 279 -29.07 -10.53 -3.94
N ILE A 280 -27.99 -10.12 -4.62
CA ILE A 280 -26.63 -10.20 -4.11
C ILE A 280 -26.34 -8.95 -3.27
N SER A 281 -25.82 -9.15 -2.04
CA SER A 281 -25.40 -8.07 -1.14
C SER A 281 -24.13 -7.40 -1.67
N ALA A 282 -24.30 -6.36 -2.50
CA ALA A 282 -23.21 -5.66 -3.15
C ALA A 282 -23.15 -4.18 -2.78
N GLY A 283 -21.94 -3.67 -2.56
CA GLY A 283 -21.64 -2.24 -2.44
C GLY A 283 -20.98 -1.68 -3.68
N ARG A 284 -20.92 -0.34 -3.76
CA ARG A 284 -20.26 0.36 -4.86
C ARG A 284 -19.27 1.40 -4.34
N TYR A 285 -18.18 1.63 -5.09
CA TYR A 285 -17.17 2.60 -4.70
C TYR A 285 -16.50 3.27 -5.91
N HIS A 286 -16.65 4.58 -6.04
CA HIS A 286 -15.95 5.38 -7.05
C HIS A 286 -15.92 6.86 -6.64
N ALA A 287 -15.06 7.66 -7.27
CA ALA A 287 -14.85 9.07 -6.95
C ALA A 287 -16.09 9.99 -7.15
N GLY A 288 -17.17 9.50 -7.79
CA GLY A 288 -18.41 10.25 -7.94
C GLY A 288 -19.38 10.14 -6.76
N LEU A 289 -19.10 9.25 -5.81
CA LEU A 289 -19.89 9.12 -4.57
C LEU A 289 -19.46 10.13 -3.52
N SER A 290 -20.37 10.51 -2.62
CA SER A 290 -20.05 11.33 -1.45
C SER A 290 -19.04 10.62 -0.54
N MET A 291 -18.38 11.38 0.33
CA MET A 291 -17.42 10.81 1.28
C MET A 291 -18.11 9.84 2.24
N GLU A 292 -19.34 10.15 2.67
CA GLU A 292 -20.13 9.32 3.56
C GLU A 292 -20.55 8.00 2.91
N GLU A 293 -21.02 8.04 1.64
CA GLU A 293 -21.35 6.82 0.90
C GLU A 293 -20.12 5.91 0.72
N ARG A 294 -18.97 6.49 0.36
CA ARG A 294 -17.73 5.73 0.21
C ARG A 294 -17.31 5.07 1.53
N LYS A 295 -17.33 5.84 2.62
CA LYS A 295 -16.98 5.36 3.95
C LYS A 295 -17.91 4.24 4.39
N ARG A 296 -19.23 4.42 4.24
CA ARG A 296 -20.22 3.40 4.59
C ARG A 296 -20.03 2.12 3.79
N SER A 297 -19.90 2.22 2.46
CA SER A 297 -19.67 1.03 1.61
C SER A 297 -18.39 0.30 2.00
N GLN A 298 -17.31 1.02 2.31
CA GLN A 298 -16.05 0.42 2.75
C GLN A 298 -16.21 -0.28 4.10
N GLU A 299 -16.83 0.35 5.09
CA GLU A 299 -17.09 -0.26 6.40
C GLU A 299 -17.99 -1.48 6.28
N ASP A 300 -19.07 -1.40 5.50
CA ASP A 300 -20.02 -2.50 5.32
C ASP A 300 -19.34 -3.70 4.63
N PHE A 301 -18.43 -3.48 3.69
CA PHE A 301 -17.63 -4.54 3.08
C PHE A 301 -16.58 -5.11 4.05
N THR A 302 -15.89 -4.26 4.80
CA THR A 302 -14.86 -4.68 5.75
C THR A 302 -15.43 -5.57 6.86
N TYR A 303 -16.66 -5.26 7.34
CA TYR A 303 -17.32 -6.00 8.41
C TYR A 303 -18.30 -7.08 7.91
N ASP A 304 -18.13 -7.59 6.69
CA ASP A 304 -18.93 -8.66 6.09
C ASP A 304 -20.45 -8.39 6.00
N ARG A 305 -20.88 -7.11 6.05
CA ARG A 305 -22.27 -6.71 5.79
C ARG A 305 -22.60 -6.69 4.31
N LEU A 306 -21.57 -6.55 3.47
CA LEU A 306 -21.63 -6.70 2.02
C LEU A 306 -20.65 -7.81 1.61
N SER A 307 -21.11 -8.72 0.76
CA SER A 307 -20.27 -9.80 0.23
C SER A 307 -19.44 -9.37 -0.97
N VAL A 308 -19.93 -8.42 -1.77
CA VAL A 308 -19.26 -7.98 -3.00
C VAL A 308 -19.06 -6.48 -3.02
N MET A 309 -17.87 -6.02 -3.40
CA MET A 309 -17.61 -4.61 -3.67
C MET A 309 -17.38 -4.39 -5.16
N VAL A 310 -18.19 -3.56 -5.81
CA VAL A 310 -17.99 -3.13 -7.21
C VAL A 310 -17.34 -1.75 -7.23
N ALA A 311 -16.17 -1.61 -7.82
CA ALA A 311 -15.40 -0.38 -7.67
C ALA A 311 -14.55 0.00 -8.87
N THR A 312 -14.15 1.28 -8.94
CA THR A 312 -13.00 1.71 -9.73
C THR A 312 -11.70 1.51 -8.94
N ASN A 313 -10.55 1.76 -9.55
CA ASN A 313 -9.23 1.78 -8.90
C ASN A 313 -9.16 2.73 -7.67
N ALA A 314 -10.12 3.65 -7.51
CA ALA A 314 -10.24 4.47 -6.30
C ALA A 314 -10.54 3.65 -5.03
N PHE A 315 -11.09 2.44 -5.18
CA PHE A 315 -11.27 1.49 -4.10
C PHE A 315 -10.09 0.56 -4.05
N GLY A 316 -9.27 0.71 -3.04
CA GLY A 316 -8.21 -0.24 -2.97
C GLY A 316 -7.03 0.18 -2.14
N MET A 317 -6.52 1.38 -2.28
CA MET A 317 -5.47 1.85 -1.40
C MET A 317 -6.06 2.02 0.01
N GLY A 318 -5.62 1.17 0.96
CA GLY A 318 -6.06 1.23 2.36
C GLY A 318 -7.12 0.22 2.81
N ILE A 319 -7.49 -0.77 1.99
CA ILE A 319 -8.39 -1.84 2.42
C ILE A 319 -7.57 -3.01 2.96
N ASP A 320 -7.81 -3.33 4.22
CA ASP A 320 -7.18 -4.45 4.91
C ASP A 320 -8.21 -5.52 5.28
N LYS A 321 -8.89 -6.06 4.25
CA LYS A 321 -9.76 -7.22 4.37
C LYS A 321 -8.99 -8.47 3.94
N SER A 322 -8.79 -9.41 4.85
CA SER A 322 -7.94 -10.58 4.63
C SER A 322 -8.64 -11.71 3.85
N ASN A 323 -9.95 -11.86 4.05
CA ASN A 323 -10.76 -12.99 3.55
C ASN A 323 -11.41 -12.74 2.18
N VAL A 324 -10.82 -11.94 1.31
CA VAL A 324 -11.29 -11.76 -0.07
C VAL A 324 -10.93 -13.01 -0.88
N ARG A 325 -11.95 -13.74 -1.36
CA ARG A 325 -11.75 -15.02 -2.08
C ARG A 325 -11.61 -14.85 -3.58
N TYR A 326 -12.10 -13.74 -4.14
CA TYR A 326 -11.93 -13.46 -5.56
C TYR A 326 -11.81 -11.98 -5.87
N VAL A 327 -11.03 -11.68 -6.92
CA VAL A 327 -10.96 -10.36 -7.54
C VAL A 327 -11.29 -10.51 -9.02
N LEU A 328 -12.38 -9.88 -9.46
CA LEU A 328 -12.76 -9.84 -10.86
C LEU A 328 -12.40 -8.49 -11.47
N HIS A 329 -11.76 -8.50 -12.64
CA HIS A 329 -11.57 -7.31 -13.45
C HIS A 329 -12.58 -7.33 -14.61
N TYR A 330 -13.64 -6.53 -14.48
CA TYR A 330 -14.66 -6.37 -15.53
C TYR A 330 -14.09 -5.74 -16.80
N ASN A 331 -13.05 -4.94 -16.65
CA ASN A 331 -12.26 -4.35 -17.73
C ASN A 331 -10.76 -4.57 -17.45
N MET A 332 -9.96 -4.61 -18.53
CA MET A 332 -8.50 -4.67 -18.40
C MET A 332 -7.95 -3.42 -17.70
N PRO A 333 -7.10 -3.57 -16.66
CA PRO A 333 -6.37 -2.47 -16.04
C PRO A 333 -5.40 -1.78 -17.00
N GLN A 334 -4.93 -0.58 -16.63
CA GLN A 334 -4.03 0.23 -17.47
C GLN A 334 -2.60 -0.32 -17.52
N SER A 335 -2.17 -1.06 -16.49
CA SER A 335 -0.84 -1.65 -16.41
C SER A 335 -0.82 -2.93 -15.58
N LEU A 336 0.29 -3.69 -15.68
CA LEU A 336 0.52 -4.88 -14.87
C LEU A 336 0.64 -4.55 -13.38
N GLU A 337 1.20 -3.39 -13.05
CA GLU A 337 1.33 -2.94 -11.67
C GLU A 337 -0.04 -2.70 -11.02
N TYR A 338 -0.95 -2.01 -11.75
CA TYR A 338 -2.34 -1.85 -11.29
C TYR A 338 -3.03 -3.19 -11.12
N TYR A 339 -2.92 -4.06 -12.13
CA TYR A 339 -3.50 -5.40 -12.08
C TYR A 339 -2.99 -6.19 -10.87
N TYR A 340 -1.68 -6.21 -10.65
CA TYR A 340 -1.07 -6.92 -9.54
C TYR A 340 -1.48 -6.34 -8.17
N GLN A 341 -1.54 -5.03 -8.05
CA GLN A 341 -1.95 -4.36 -6.81
C GLN A 341 -3.43 -4.62 -6.48
N GLU A 342 -4.31 -4.62 -7.49
CA GLU A 342 -5.73 -4.89 -7.35
C GLU A 342 -5.99 -6.38 -7.08
N ALA A 343 -5.41 -7.27 -7.85
CA ALA A 343 -5.48 -8.73 -7.66
C ALA A 343 -4.89 -9.17 -6.33
N GLY A 344 -3.79 -8.54 -5.90
CA GLY A 344 -3.12 -8.83 -4.62
C GLY A 344 -3.94 -8.54 -3.36
N ARG A 345 -5.17 -8.04 -3.50
CA ARG A 345 -6.14 -7.91 -2.39
C ARG A 345 -6.80 -9.22 -2.03
N ALA A 346 -6.82 -10.17 -2.97
CA ALA A 346 -7.31 -11.50 -2.73
C ALA A 346 -6.34 -12.31 -1.84
N GLY A 347 -6.87 -13.20 -1.01
CA GLY A 347 -6.12 -14.20 -0.26
C GLY A 347 -5.00 -13.64 0.64
N ARG A 348 -5.20 -12.51 1.32
CA ARG A 348 -4.18 -11.95 2.22
C ARG A 348 -3.95 -12.80 3.47
N ASP A 349 -4.91 -13.61 3.83
CA ASP A 349 -4.83 -14.63 4.89
C ASP A 349 -3.99 -15.84 4.50
N GLY A 350 -3.59 -15.97 3.22
CA GLY A 350 -2.83 -17.09 2.68
C GLY A 350 -3.70 -18.20 2.08
N GLU A 351 -5.03 -18.12 2.25
CA GLU A 351 -5.97 -19.06 1.65
C GLU A 351 -6.07 -18.85 0.13
N GLU A 352 -6.47 -19.89 -0.58
CA GLU A 352 -6.64 -19.85 -2.04
C GLU A 352 -7.65 -18.78 -2.46
N ALA A 353 -7.33 -18.08 -3.54
CA ALA A 353 -8.20 -17.06 -4.11
C ALA A 353 -8.03 -16.94 -5.62
N GLU A 354 -9.10 -16.54 -6.31
CA GLU A 354 -9.12 -16.41 -7.77
C GLU A 354 -9.05 -14.95 -8.22
N CYS A 355 -8.25 -14.71 -9.27
CA CYS A 355 -8.12 -13.42 -9.93
C CYS A 355 -8.50 -13.59 -11.41
N VAL A 356 -9.73 -13.18 -11.77
CA VAL A 356 -10.26 -13.35 -13.11
C VAL A 356 -10.35 -12.02 -13.84
N LEU A 357 -9.73 -11.93 -15.00
CA LEU A 357 -9.76 -10.75 -15.85
C LEU A 357 -10.60 -11.01 -17.10
N PHE A 358 -11.65 -10.21 -17.30
CA PHE A 358 -12.46 -10.20 -18.51
C PHE A 358 -11.85 -9.21 -19.52
N PHE A 359 -11.16 -9.73 -20.52
CA PHE A 359 -10.45 -8.94 -21.52
C PHE A 359 -11.24 -8.78 -22.83
N SER A 360 -11.24 -7.59 -23.38
CA SER A 360 -11.70 -7.34 -24.75
C SER A 360 -10.84 -6.26 -25.43
N LYS A 361 -10.79 -6.29 -26.77
CA LYS A 361 -10.11 -5.25 -27.56
C LYS A 361 -10.68 -3.84 -27.31
N GLN A 362 -11.93 -3.72 -26.86
CA GLN A 362 -12.54 -2.43 -26.49
C GLN A 362 -11.88 -1.81 -25.26
N ASP A 363 -11.35 -2.63 -24.34
CA ASP A 363 -10.66 -2.14 -23.15
C ASP A 363 -9.38 -1.38 -23.51
N ILE A 364 -8.72 -1.76 -24.60
CA ILE A 364 -7.55 -1.05 -25.13
C ILE A 364 -7.93 0.39 -25.51
N MET A 365 -9.07 0.55 -26.19
CA MET A 365 -9.57 1.88 -26.59
C MET A 365 -9.98 2.73 -25.39
N ILE A 366 -10.61 2.10 -24.38
CA ILE A 366 -10.98 2.79 -23.13
C ILE A 366 -9.71 3.27 -22.43
N ASN A 367 -8.72 2.41 -22.26
CA ASN A 367 -7.47 2.76 -21.57
C ASN A 367 -6.67 3.84 -22.32
N LYS A 368 -6.58 3.78 -23.65
CA LYS A 368 -5.95 4.85 -24.44
C LYS A 368 -6.60 6.21 -24.20
N ARG A 369 -7.94 6.29 -24.20
CA ARG A 369 -8.67 7.53 -23.91
C ARG A 369 -8.43 8.02 -22.48
N LEU A 370 -8.38 7.13 -21.50
CA LEU A 370 -8.10 7.49 -20.11
C LEU A 370 -6.70 8.07 -19.96
N LEU A 371 -5.70 7.53 -20.67
CA LEU A 371 -4.33 8.06 -20.68
C LEU A 371 -4.25 9.44 -21.34
N GLU A 372 -4.95 9.67 -22.46
CA GLU A 372 -5.03 10.97 -23.12
C GLU A 372 -5.60 12.06 -22.19
N HIS A 373 -6.65 11.74 -21.43
CA HIS A 373 -7.25 12.68 -20.48
C HIS A 373 -6.39 12.95 -19.24
N LYS A 374 -5.57 12.00 -18.81
CA LYS A 374 -4.68 12.15 -17.66
C LYS A 374 -3.61 13.24 -17.90
N VAL A 375 -3.07 13.31 -19.10
CA VAL A 375 -2.04 14.28 -19.48
C VAL A 375 -2.57 15.72 -19.54
N SER A 376 -3.83 15.91 -19.93
CA SER A 376 -4.46 17.25 -20.02
C SER A 376 -4.62 17.92 -18.64
N SER A 377 -4.51 17.18 -17.55
CA SER A 377 -4.70 17.67 -16.18
C SER A 377 -3.38 17.85 -15.40
N ALA A 378 -2.25 17.39 -15.89
CA ALA A 378 -0.94 17.51 -15.25
C ALA A 378 -0.18 18.71 -15.82
N ASN A 379 -0.24 19.86 -15.15
CA ASN A 379 0.56 21.04 -15.51
C ASN A 379 2.02 20.89 -15.08
N ALA A 380 2.90 21.15 -16.04
CA ALA A 380 4.25 21.74 -15.96
C ALA A 380 5.45 20.84 -15.59
N GLY A 381 6.39 20.75 -16.51
CA GLY A 381 7.82 20.69 -16.21
C GLY A 381 8.58 19.44 -16.62
N ILE A 382 7.94 18.46 -17.24
CA ILE A 382 8.58 17.24 -17.74
C ILE A 382 8.22 17.08 -19.20
N ASP A 383 9.10 16.41 -19.92
CA ASP A 383 8.84 16.01 -21.29
C ASP A 383 7.57 15.09 -21.31
N ASP A 384 6.42 15.72 -21.58
CA ASP A 384 5.11 15.05 -21.66
C ASP A 384 5.16 13.84 -22.61
N ASP A 385 6.06 13.88 -23.61
CA ASP A 385 6.22 12.81 -24.59
C ASP A 385 6.88 11.57 -23.99
N GLU A 386 7.80 11.73 -23.05
CA GLU A 386 8.46 10.61 -22.37
C GLU A 386 7.50 9.91 -21.40
N LEU A 387 6.68 10.67 -20.67
CA LEU A 387 5.64 10.11 -19.81
C LEU A 387 4.58 9.34 -20.61
N ARG A 388 4.13 9.89 -21.74
CA ARG A 388 3.22 9.23 -22.67
C ARG A 388 3.80 7.93 -23.21
N ALA A 389 5.07 7.95 -23.61
CA ALA A 389 5.76 6.77 -24.12
C ALA A 389 5.85 5.67 -23.04
N ASN A 390 6.07 6.04 -21.79
CA ASN A 390 6.08 5.12 -20.66
C ASN A 390 4.70 4.51 -20.38
N ASP A 391 3.66 5.34 -20.27
CA ASP A 391 2.29 4.87 -20.06
C ASP A 391 1.84 3.95 -21.20
N GLN A 392 2.21 4.28 -22.44
CA GLN A 392 1.94 3.42 -23.60
C GLN A 392 2.72 2.09 -23.53
N ARG A 393 3.97 2.08 -23.06
CA ARG A 393 4.74 0.84 -22.83
C ARG A 393 4.06 -0.04 -21.80
N LYS A 394 3.64 0.51 -20.66
CA LYS A 394 2.93 -0.21 -19.60
C LYS A 394 1.62 -0.81 -20.11
N LEU A 395 0.84 -0.05 -20.86
CA LEU A 395 -0.37 -0.54 -21.49
C LEU A 395 -0.09 -1.69 -22.47
N ASN A 396 0.95 -1.58 -23.29
CA ASN A 396 1.33 -2.63 -24.22
C ASN A 396 1.79 -3.92 -23.51
N GLN A 397 2.46 -3.80 -22.36
CA GLN A 397 2.83 -4.95 -21.53
C GLN A 397 1.58 -5.66 -20.97
N MET A 398 0.58 -4.89 -20.51
CA MET A 398 -0.68 -5.44 -20.04
C MET A 398 -1.45 -6.16 -21.15
N ILE A 399 -1.48 -5.60 -22.36
CA ILE A 399 -2.09 -6.24 -23.53
C ILE A 399 -1.41 -7.58 -23.85
N ARG A 400 -0.07 -7.59 -23.89
CA ARG A 400 0.69 -8.84 -24.15
C ARG A 400 0.43 -9.90 -23.08
N TYR A 401 0.33 -9.51 -21.83
CA TYR A 401 -0.03 -10.42 -20.75
C TYR A 401 -1.41 -11.05 -20.96
N CYS A 402 -2.42 -10.23 -21.32
CA CYS A 402 -3.77 -10.73 -21.62
C CYS A 402 -3.77 -11.69 -22.82
N ASP A 403 -3.10 -11.33 -23.90
CA ASP A 403 -3.01 -12.16 -25.10
C ASP A 403 -2.29 -13.49 -24.76
N CYS A 404 -1.19 -13.46 -24.04
CA CYS A 404 -0.44 -14.66 -23.65
C CYS A 404 -1.32 -15.64 -22.87
N LEU A 405 -2.02 -15.20 -21.84
CA LEU A 405 -2.87 -16.06 -21.02
C LEU A 405 -4.12 -16.56 -21.73
N LEU A 406 -4.65 -15.79 -22.68
CA LEU A 406 -5.77 -16.27 -23.52
C LEU A 406 -5.37 -17.47 -24.38
N TYR A 407 -4.13 -17.53 -24.85
CA TYR A 407 -3.63 -18.64 -25.68
C TYR A 407 -3.09 -19.83 -24.88
N THR A 408 -2.64 -19.61 -23.62
CA THR A 408 -2.06 -20.64 -22.76
C THR A 408 -3.07 -21.26 -21.79
N SER A 409 -4.21 -20.63 -21.53
CA SER A 409 -5.30 -21.26 -20.77
C SER A 409 -5.93 -22.37 -21.61
N PRO A 410 -6.11 -23.59 -21.06
CA PRO A 410 -6.85 -24.64 -21.76
C PRO A 410 -8.24 -24.10 -22.11
N SER A 411 -8.64 -24.30 -23.36
CA SER A 411 -9.98 -23.93 -23.82
C SER A 411 -11.03 -24.66 -22.96
N PRO A 412 -12.14 -24.01 -22.58
CA PRO A 412 -13.24 -24.70 -21.92
C PRO A 412 -13.83 -25.88 -22.72
N ARG A 413 -13.36 -26.09 -23.96
CA ARG A 413 -13.74 -27.21 -24.82
C ARG A 413 -12.86 -28.45 -24.65
N ASP A 414 -11.72 -28.34 -23.93
CA ASP A 414 -10.77 -29.43 -23.76
C ASP A 414 -10.99 -30.22 -22.44
N GLY A 415 -12.06 -29.94 -21.74
CA GLY A 415 -12.56 -30.68 -20.57
C GLY A 415 -13.95 -31.15 -20.78
#